data_fbf6a567c0d1c733f6e110db6195c8c5
#
_entry.id   fbf6a567c0d1c733f6e110db6195c8c5
#
_cell.length_a   1.000
_cell.length_b   1.000
_cell.length_c   1.000
_cell.angle_alpha   90.00
_cell.angle_beta   90.00
_cell.angle_gamma   90.00
#
_symmetry.space_group_name_H-M   'P 1'
#
loop_
_entity.id
_entity.type
_entity.pdbx_description
1 polymer ?
#
loop_
_entity_poly.entity_id
_entity_poly.type
_entity_poly.pdbx_seq_one_letter_code
_entity_poly.pdbx_strand_id
1 'polypeptide(L)'
;MGSVVMESYEFSKLEYQLVSVLERHRCEAGQILQILIDVQEIYYFIPKEAITYIANRLGVSRVSVEGVASFYSFLSLKPMGEYRILFSDNITDQMLGKDHLIENFCKKLWLEPGKVSEDNLLSVDNTSCTGMCDQGPAALVNGWPLTNLNQQRLDLVADLIRDRKPVSSWPSILFEVKDNIHRSDILLGKLSATGTAIKATLDRGVDATLREIETSKLRGRGGAGYSTAKKWYGCSSSKRLQHYVVCNADEGEPGTFKDRVLLNSYADLMFDGMTICAKLIGAKKGFLYLRGEYRYLLKKLEAVLAQRHTVGLLGKSIMGEPDFDFEIEIHLGAGAYICGEESALIESLEGKRGRPRNRPPFPVTHGYLDQPTVVDNVETFACVAKIVEHGGIWFTGLGTAQSSGSKILSISGDCAQPGIYEYPFGVTLHEILDDCGAKDTYAVQVSGPSGVLVSSKEFQRRICFEDLPTAGALILFNRERDVLQVARNSAHFFAHESCGFCTPCRVGTQFQKKIIDKLADGHGTAYDLDELKNIGRIMSSMSHCGLGHTAANQVLDVIEKFPDAYENKLKKNVFEPDFDLDGALEKARKITGRDDKWAHLS
;
A
#
# COMPACT_ATOMS: atom_id res chain seq x y z
N MET A 1 9.08 48.80 -9.18
CA MET A 1 7.91 48.88 -8.25
C MET A 1 6.83 47.83 -8.52
N GLY A 2 6.58 47.44 -9.75
CA GLY A 2 5.54 46.42 -10.07
C GLY A 2 5.83 44.99 -9.53
N SER A 3 7.08 44.53 -9.56
CA SER A 3 7.42 43.18 -9.11
C SER A 3 7.31 43.01 -7.57
N VAL A 4 7.71 44.02 -6.81
CA VAL A 4 7.62 43.97 -5.32
C VAL A 4 6.17 44.03 -4.82
N VAL A 5 5.30 44.75 -5.52
CA VAL A 5 3.84 44.81 -5.19
C VAL A 5 3.14 43.50 -5.57
N MET A 6 3.51 42.88 -6.69
CA MET A 6 3.00 41.57 -7.10
C MET A 6 3.45 40.46 -6.12
N GLU A 7 4.72 40.41 -5.76
CA GLU A 7 5.23 39.47 -4.77
C GLU A 7 4.56 39.63 -3.39
N SER A 8 4.30 40.87 -2.94
CA SER A 8 3.60 41.10 -1.67
C SER A 8 2.11 40.71 -1.71
N TYR A 9 1.45 40.85 -2.85
CA TYR A 9 0.05 40.44 -3.02
C TYR A 9 -0.07 38.90 -3.11
N GLU A 10 0.81 38.25 -3.85
CA GLU A 10 0.85 36.79 -3.92
C GLU A 10 1.19 36.17 -2.55
N PHE A 11 2.12 36.76 -1.80
CA PHE A 11 2.44 36.31 -0.46
C PHE A 11 1.27 36.48 0.52
N SER A 12 0.51 37.58 0.45
CA SER A 12 -0.67 37.79 1.29
C SER A 12 -1.81 36.80 0.96
N LYS A 13 -1.98 36.45 -0.32
CA LYS A 13 -2.96 35.43 -0.76
C LYS A 13 -2.55 34.04 -0.28
N LEU A 14 -1.27 33.67 -0.41
CA LEU A 14 -0.70 32.44 0.10
C LEU A 14 -0.93 32.31 1.60
N GLU A 15 -0.63 33.37 2.35
CA GLU A 15 -0.79 33.39 3.80
C GLU A 15 -2.23 33.15 4.22
N TYR A 16 -3.20 33.82 3.60
CA TYR A 16 -4.63 33.65 3.88
C TYR A 16 -5.10 32.18 3.66
N GLN A 17 -4.67 31.56 2.57
CA GLN A 17 -5.02 30.16 2.27
C GLN A 17 -4.37 29.20 3.28
N LEU A 18 -3.10 29.44 3.66
CA LEU A 18 -2.40 28.62 4.65
C LEU A 18 -3.02 28.74 6.05
N VAL A 19 -3.51 29.93 6.44
CA VAL A 19 -4.23 30.10 7.71
C VAL A 19 -5.45 29.21 7.75
N SER A 20 -6.28 29.24 6.70
CA SER A 20 -7.49 28.42 6.62
C SER A 20 -7.19 26.92 6.70
N VAL A 21 -6.13 26.45 6.02
CA VAL A 21 -5.69 25.05 6.09
C VAL A 21 -5.27 24.70 7.52
N LEU A 22 -4.41 25.51 8.13
CA LEU A 22 -3.91 25.26 9.48
C LEU A 22 -5.02 25.23 10.54
N GLU A 23 -5.99 26.16 10.45
CA GLU A 23 -7.14 26.19 11.36
C GLU A 23 -8.04 24.95 11.22
N ARG A 24 -8.26 24.47 9.99
CA ARG A 24 -8.99 23.20 9.74
C ARG A 24 -8.34 22.04 10.46
N HIS A 25 -7.02 22.02 10.52
CA HIS A 25 -6.22 21.01 11.21
C HIS A 25 -5.82 21.43 12.64
N ARG A 26 -6.55 22.40 13.25
CA ARG A 26 -6.38 22.85 14.65
C ARG A 26 -4.98 23.31 15.00
N CYS A 27 -4.16 23.64 14.01
CA CYS A 27 -2.74 23.95 14.18
C CYS A 27 -1.96 22.87 14.97
N GLU A 28 -2.30 21.61 14.82
CA GLU A 28 -1.67 20.49 15.51
C GLU A 28 -0.47 19.97 14.72
N ALA A 29 0.71 19.84 15.37
CA ALA A 29 1.91 19.31 14.71
C ALA A 29 1.75 17.85 14.23
N GLY A 30 0.90 17.05 14.85
CA GLY A 30 0.55 15.71 14.40
C GLY A 30 -0.17 15.69 13.06
N GLN A 31 -0.74 16.81 12.61
CA GLN A 31 -1.50 16.92 11.35
C GLN A 31 -0.63 17.41 10.17
N ILE A 32 0.70 17.47 10.30
CA ILE A 32 1.59 17.99 9.23
C ILE A 32 1.31 17.30 7.90
N LEU A 33 1.13 15.97 7.86
CA LEU A 33 0.85 15.25 6.61
C LEU A 33 -0.46 15.71 5.98
N GLN A 34 -1.54 15.84 6.77
CA GLN A 34 -2.85 16.30 6.29
C GLN A 34 -2.79 17.75 5.80
N ILE A 35 -2.08 18.62 6.52
CA ILE A 35 -1.84 20.02 6.13
C ILE A 35 -1.12 20.07 4.78
N LEU A 36 -0.07 19.26 4.58
CA LEU A 36 0.68 19.23 3.33
C LEU A 36 -0.13 18.69 2.15
N ILE A 37 -1.01 17.71 2.38
CA ILE A 37 -1.95 17.21 1.38
C ILE A 37 -2.87 18.36 0.93
N ASP A 38 -3.49 19.07 1.87
CA ASP A 38 -4.39 20.20 1.56
C ASP A 38 -3.65 21.36 0.86
N VAL A 39 -2.43 21.67 1.27
CA VAL A 39 -1.59 22.69 0.61
C VAL A 39 -1.32 22.31 -0.84
N GLN A 40 -0.95 21.05 -1.08
CA GLN A 40 -0.68 20.58 -2.44
C GLN A 40 -1.93 20.61 -3.33
N GLU A 41 -3.12 20.41 -2.78
CA GLU A 41 -4.36 20.56 -3.54
C GLU A 41 -4.60 21.98 -4.05
N ILE A 42 -4.15 22.97 -3.27
CA ILE A 42 -4.31 24.37 -3.62
C ILE A 42 -3.27 24.82 -4.67
N TYR A 43 -2.02 24.37 -4.51
CA TYR A 43 -0.88 24.87 -5.30
C TYR A 43 -0.33 23.88 -6.31
N TYR A 44 -0.81 22.63 -6.33
CA TYR A 44 -0.31 21.50 -7.13
C TYR A 44 1.12 21.06 -6.77
N PHE A 45 1.72 21.66 -5.74
CA PHE A 45 2.99 21.29 -5.12
C PHE A 45 3.08 21.97 -3.75
N ILE A 46 4.17 21.75 -3.01
CA ILE A 46 4.39 22.37 -1.71
C ILE A 46 5.44 23.48 -1.87
N PRO A 47 5.06 24.78 -1.87
CA PRO A 47 5.98 25.90 -1.96
C PRO A 47 6.94 25.96 -0.75
N LYS A 48 8.18 26.42 -0.98
CA LYS A 48 9.17 26.58 0.09
C LYS A 48 8.72 27.56 1.17
N GLU A 49 7.99 28.59 0.77
CA GLU A 49 7.39 29.61 1.63
C GLU A 49 6.33 28.99 2.54
N ALA A 50 5.49 28.08 1.99
CA ALA A 50 4.49 27.34 2.75
C ALA A 50 5.15 26.46 3.83
N ILE A 51 6.25 25.76 3.51
CA ILE A 51 7.00 24.96 4.49
C ILE A 51 7.47 25.81 5.66
N THR A 52 8.03 26.99 5.38
CA THR A 52 8.53 27.91 6.40
C THR A 52 7.38 28.45 7.25
N TYR A 53 6.27 28.84 6.62
CA TYR A 53 5.09 29.36 7.32
C TYR A 53 4.47 28.29 8.25
N ILE A 54 4.26 27.07 7.73
CA ILE A 54 3.71 25.93 8.49
C ILE A 54 4.62 25.62 9.69
N ALA A 55 5.95 25.54 9.48
CA ALA A 55 6.90 25.26 10.55
C ALA A 55 6.81 26.28 11.70
N ASN A 56 6.77 27.58 11.36
CA ASN A 56 6.66 28.65 12.34
C ASN A 56 5.32 28.60 13.11
N ARG A 57 4.20 28.36 12.40
CA ARG A 57 2.86 28.31 13.01
C ARG A 57 2.67 27.11 13.93
N LEU A 58 3.28 25.96 13.60
CA LEU A 58 3.19 24.73 14.39
C LEU A 58 4.29 24.64 15.48
N GLY A 59 5.25 25.56 15.51
CA GLY A 59 6.37 25.53 16.46
C GLY A 59 7.33 24.35 16.24
N VAL A 60 7.45 23.86 15.00
CA VAL A 60 8.34 22.75 14.64
C VAL A 60 9.49 23.24 13.75
N SER A 61 10.56 22.44 13.61
CA SER A 61 11.65 22.80 12.72
C SER A 61 11.21 22.74 11.25
N ARG A 62 11.72 23.66 10.40
CA ARG A 62 11.49 23.63 8.95
C ARG A 62 11.90 22.27 8.34
N VAL A 63 13.03 21.71 8.80
CA VAL A 63 13.55 20.41 8.34
C VAL A 63 12.55 19.28 8.64
N SER A 64 11.79 19.35 9.74
CA SER A 64 10.75 18.37 10.04
C SER A 64 9.64 18.39 9.00
N VAL A 65 9.14 19.59 8.65
CA VAL A 65 8.08 19.74 7.63
C VAL A 65 8.58 19.33 6.24
N GLU A 66 9.78 19.79 5.84
CA GLU A 66 10.41 19.44 4.56
C GLU A 66 10.71 17.94 4.47
N GLY A 67 11.11 17.33 5.60
CA GLY A 67 11.33 15.88 5.70
C GLY A 67 10.07 15.07 5.50
N VAL A 68 8.91 15.55 5.94
CA VAL A 68 7.60 14.91 5.64
C VAL A 68 7.24 15.13 4.17
N ALA A 69 7.33 16.36 3.68
CA ALA A 69 7.01 16.71 2.29
C ALA A 69 7.83 15.94 1.25
N SER A 70 9.10 15.61 1.56
CA SER A 70 9.98 14.86 0.65
C SER A 70 9.92 13.34 0.80
N PHE A 71 9.24 12.83 1.83
CA PHE A 71 9.18 11.40 2.12
C PHE A 71 8.04 10.69 1.38
N TYR A 72 6.87 11.29 1.30
CA TYR A 72 5.68 10.68 0.74
C TYR A 72 5.61 10.92 -0.78
N SER A 73 5.47 9.85 -1.57
CA SER A 73 5.54 9.91 -3.04
C SER A 73 4.41 10.74 -3.69
N PHE A 74 3.30 10.93 -2.98
CA PHE A 74 2.21 11.77 -3.48
C PHE A 74 2.41 13.26 -3.21
N LEU A 75 3.39 13.63 -2.40
CA LEU A 75 3.76 15.02 -2.18
C LEU A 75 4.88 15.45 -3.13
N SER A 76 4.86 16.70 -3.57
CA SER A 76 5.87 17.24 -4.47
C SER A 76 6.38 18.61 -3.98
N LEU A 77 7.70 18.74 -3.95
CA LEU A 77 8.39 20.03 -3.69
C LEU A 77 8.64 20.82 -4.98
N LYS A 78 8.28 20.24 -6.14
CA LYS A 78 8.41 20.85 -7.47
C LYS A 78 7.02 21.07 -8.06
N PRO A 79 6.81 22.13 -8.84
CA PRO A 79 5.55 22.31 -9.55
C PRO A 79 5.16 21.07 -10.33
N MET A 80 3.90 20.68 -10.22
CA MET A 80 3.27 19.59 -10.96
C MET A 80 2.18 20.17 -11.86
N GLY A 81 1.66 19.35 -12.77
CA GLY A 81 0.53 19.74 -13.59
C GLY A 81 -0.76 19.88 -12.77
N GLU A 82 -1.66 20.76 -13.23
CA GLU A 82 -3.03 20.88 -12.73
C GLU A 82 -3.74 19.51 -12.77
N TYR A 83 -3.50 18.74 -13.84
CA TYR A 83 -3.85 17.33 -13.92
C TYR A 83 -2.62 16.48 -13.65
N ARG A 84 -2.62 15.79 -12.54
CA ARG A 84 -1.58 14.83 -12.19
C ARG A 84 -2.08 13.42 -12.45
N ILE A 85 -1.48 12.73 -13.41
CA ILE A 85 -1.82 11.34 -13.75
C ILE A 85 -0.69 10.42 -13.27
N LEU A 86 -1.05 9.45 -12.44
CA LEU A 86 -0.14 8.44 -11.89
C LEU A 86 -0.59 7.06 -12.35
N PHE A 87 0.12 6.45 -13.28
CA PHE A 87 -0.15 5.08 -13.72
C PHE A 87 0.35 4.07 -12.70
N SER A 88 -0.42 3.03 -12.48
CA SER A 88 -0.03 1.90 -11.64
C SER A 88 1.12 1.13 -12.30
N ASP A 89 2.22 0.90 -11.57
CA ASP A 89 3.43 0.23 -12.07
C ASP A 89 3.61 -1.19 -11.51
N ASN A 90 2.52 -1.83 -11.12
CA ASN A 90 2.59 -3.20 -10.69
C ASN A 90 2.66 -4.16 -11.90
N ILE A 91 3.08 -5.39 -11.66
CA ILE A 91 3.28 -6.39 -12.71
C ILE A 91 2.01 -6.69 -13.51
N THR A 92 0.81 -6.64 -12.89
CA THR A 92 -0.45 -6.89 -13.59
C THR A 92 -0.78 -5.80 -14.61
N ASP A 93 -0.49 -4.53 -14.29
CA ASP A 93 -0.68 -3.42 -15.22
C ASP A 93 0.33 -3.49 -16.39
N GLN A 94 1.58 -3.90 -16.11
CA GLN A 94 2.59 -4.15 -17.15
C GLN A 94 2.16 -5.30 -18.08
N MET A 95 1.64 -6.40 -17.52
CA MET A 95 1.11 -7.53 -18.30
C MET A 95 -0.05 -7.13 -19.24
N LEU A 96 -0.80 -6.10 -18.88
CA LEU A 96 -1.92 -5.54 -19.65
C LEU A 96 -1.50 -4.43 -20.63
N GLY A 97 -0.19 -4.19 -20.79
CA GLY A 97 0.34 -3.27 -21.80
C GLY A 97 0.33 -1.80 -21.39
N LYS A 98 0.38 -1.50 -20.10
CA LYS A 98 0.40 -0.15 -19.53
C LYS A 98 1.43 0.76 -20.22
N ASP A 99 2.65 0.30 -20.47
CA ASP A 99 3.74 1.12 -20.99
C ASP A 99 3.42 1.68 -22.38
N HIS A 100 2.85 0.85 -23.25
CA HIS A 100 2.40 1.27 -24.58
C HIS A 100 1.26 2.32 -24.50
N LEU A 101 0.35 2.16 -23.55
CA LEU A 101 -0.72 3.13 -23.31
C LEU A 101 -0.16 4.49 -22.86
N ILE A 102 0.82 4.50 -21.94
CA ILE A 102 1.49 5.72 -21.48
C ILE A 102 2.20 6.42 -22.64
N GLU A 103 2.98 5.68 -23.44
CA GLU A 103 3.69 6.24 -24.59
C GLU A 103 2.73 6.92 -25.58
N ASN A 104 1.65 6.25 -25.94
CA ASN A 104 0.66 6.80 -26.87
C ASN A 104 -0.06 8.02 -26.30
N PHE A 105 -0.43 7.96 -25.02
CA PHE A 105 -1.08 9.08 -24.32
C PHE A 105 -0.17 10.30 -24.25
N CYS A 106 1.09 10.11 -23.86
CA CYS A 106 2.08 11.19 -23.80
C CYS A 106 2.39 11.77 -25.19
N LYS A 107 2.56 10.93 -26.22
CA LYS A 107 2.72 11.38 -27.61
C LYS A 107 1.56 12.26 -28.08
N LYS A 108 0.31 11.88 -27.79
CA LYS A 108 -0.90 12.63 -28.14
C LYS A 108 -0.93 14.03 -27.49
N LEU A 109 -0.35 14.17 -26.31
CA LEU A 109 -0.32 15.41 -25.51
C LEU A 109 1.02 16.17 -25.60
N TRP A 110 1.94 15.73 -26.46
CA TRP A 110 3.27 16.33 -26.65
C TRP A 110 4.08 16.41 -25.35
N LEU A 111 3.95 15.38 -24.52
CA LEU A 111 4.61 15.26 -23.22
C LEU A 111 5.56 14.06 -23.20
N GLU A 112 6.69 14.18 -22.51
CA GLU A 112 7.55 13.04 -22.15
C GLU A 112 7.10 12.46 -20.80
N PRO A 113 7.02 11.12 -20.65
CA PRO A 113 6.74 10.49 -19.34
C PRO A 113 7.71 10.98 -18.25
N GLY A 114 7.22 11.24 -17.05
CA GLY A 114 8.01 11.78 -15.95
C GLY A 114 8.28 13.29 -16.02
N LYS A 115 7.67 13.98 -16.98
CA LYS A 115 7.79 15.43 -17.15
C LYS A 115 6.48 16.15 -16.83
N VAL A 116 6.58 17.46 -16.66
CA VAL A 116 5.45 18.39 -16.57
C VAL A 116 5.38 19.17 -17.87
N SER A 117 4.16 19.40 -18.38
CA SER A 117 3.96 20.20 -19.60
C SER A 117 4.43 21.65 -19.39
N GLU A 118 4.86 22.32 -20.47
CA GLU A 118 5.41 23.69 -20.41
C GLU A 118 4.43 24.71 -19.81
N ASP A 119 3.13 24.48 -20.00
CA ASP A 119 2.05 25.31 -19.44
C ASP A 119 1.62 24.90 -18.02
N ASN A 120 2.31 23.95 -17.39
CA ASN A 120 1.97 23.33 -16.10
C ASN A 120 0.54 22.75 -16.04
N LEU A 121 -0.04 22.37 -17.17
CA LEU A 121 -1.37 21.80 -17.23
C LEU A 121 -1.37 20.33 -16.80
N LEU A 122 -0.36 19.54 -17.25
CA LEU A 122 -0.35 18.09 -17.11
C LEU A 122 1.00 17.60 -16.60
N SER A 123 0.95 16.62 -15.71
CA SER A 123 2.09 15.76 -15.36
C SER A 123 1.66 14.29 -15.43
N VAL A 124 2.51 13.44 -16.02
CA VAL A 124 2.30 11.99 -16.13
C VAL A 124 3.49 11.27 -15.53
N ASP A 125 3.23 10.37 -14.58
CA ASP A 125 4.25 9.58 -13.91
C ASP A 125 3.68 8.22 -13.50
N ASN A 126 4.51 7.38 -12.88
CA ASN A 126 4.12 6.10 -12.32
C ASN A 126 3.95 6.20 -10.80
N THR A 127 3.13 5.30 -10.24
CA THR A 127 3.05 5.00 -8.81
C THR A 127 3.13 3.48 -8.61
N SER A 128 3.48 3.01 -7.41
CA SER A 128 3.73 1.59 -7.14
C SER A 128 2.54 0.70 -7.49
N CYS A 129 1.42 0.87 -6.84
CA CYS A 129 0.19 0.12 -7.11
C CYS A 129 -1.03 0.91 -6.65
N THR A 130 -2.03 1.06 -7.52
CA THR A 130 -3.27 1.79 -7.19
C THR A 130 -4.31 0.95 -6.45
N GLY A 131 -4.06 -0.36 -6.26
CA GLY A 131 -5.03 -1.28 -5.67
C GLY A 131 -6.19 -1.66 -6.59
N MET A 132 -5.98 -1.54 -7.93
CA MET A 132 -6.99 -1.85 -8.97
C MET A 132 -6.55 -3.01 -9.86
N CYS A 133 -5.85 -4.01 -9.30
CA CYS A 133 -5.22 -5.09 -10.05
C CYS A 133 -6.21 -6.02 -10.76
N ASP A 134 -7.46 -6.04 -10.31
CA ASP A 134 -8.59 -6.75 -10.94
C ASP A 134 -9.28 -5.95 -12.05
N GLN A 135 -8.90 -4.69 -12.23
CA GLN A 135 -9.52 -3.72 -13.15
C GLN A 135 -8.45 -2.88 -13.88
N GLY A 136 -7.28 -3.47 -14.09
CA GLY A 136 -6.17 -2.83 -14.80
C GLY A 136 -6.37 -2.78 -16.32
N PRO A 137 -5.49 -2.09 -17.05
CA PRO A 137 -4.53 -1.12 -16.52
C PRO A 137 -5.23 0.04 -15.82
N ALA A 138 -4.61 0.56 -14.77
CA ALA A 138 -5.21 1.59 -13.94
C ALA A 138 -4.28 2.80 -13.71
N ALA A 139 -4.88 3.95 -13.43
CA ALA A 139 -4.18 5.16 -13.05
C ALA A 139 -4.98 5.96 -12.03
N LEU A 140 -4.35 6.97 -11.44
CA LEU A 140 -5.01 8.00 -10.65
C LEU A 140 -4.92 9.33 -11.39
N VAL A 141 -6.01 10.09 -11.47
CA VAL A 141 -6.00 11.49 -11.88
C VAL A 141 -6.41 12.34 -10.67
N ASN A 142 -5.50 13.16 -10.16
CA ASN A 142 -5.71 13.97 -8.96
C ASN A 142 -6.29 13.14 -7.77
N GLY A 143 -5.84 11.88 -7.62
CA GLY A 143 -6.31 10.95 -6.60
C GLY A 143 -7.62 10.20 -6.91
N TRP A 144 -8.25 10.43 -8.08
CA TRP A 144 -9.41 9.66 -8.52
C TRP A 144 -9.00 8.51 -9.43
N PRO A 145 -9.52 7.28 -9.20
CA PRO A 145 -9.11 6.11 -9.96
C PRO A 145 -9.67 6.13 -11.39
N LEU A 146 -8.81 5.79 -12.34
CA LEU A 146 -9.16 5.45 -13.71
C LEU A 146 -8.90 3.97 -13.90
N THR A 147 -9.92 3.17 -14.22
CA THR A 147 -9.83 1.71 -14.32
C THR A 147 -10.05 1.24 -15.75
N ASN A 148 -9.65 -0.01 -16.05
CA ASN A 148 -9.84 -0.65 -17.36
C ASN A 148 -9.38 0.25 -18.52
N LEU A 149 -8.20 0.85 -18.38
CA LEU A 149 -7.67 1.78 -19.34
C LEU A 149 -7.40 1.09 -20.68
N ASN A 150 -7.81 1.76 -21.73
CA ASN A 150 -7.53 1.40 -23.10
C ASN A 150 -7.34 2.69 -23.91
N GLN A 151 -6.96 2.58 -25.18
CA GLN A 151 -6.69 3.75 -26.01
C GLN A 151 -7.89 4.71 -26.09
N GLN A 152 -9.12 4.19 -26.22
CA GLN A 152 -10.32 5.03 -26.33
C GLN A 152 -10.59 5.83 -25.03
N ARG A 153 -10.43 5.19 -23.87
CA ARG A 153 -10.59 5.88 -22.57
C ARG A 153 -9.52 6.95 -22.37
N LEU A 154 -8.27 6.66 -22.73
CA LEU A 154 -7.18 7.63 -22.66
C LEU A 154 -7.34 8.76 -23.66
N ASP A 155 -7.90 8.49 -24.83
CA ASP A 155 -8.22 9.53 -25.80
C ASP A 155 -9.27 10.50 -25.27
N LEU A 156 -10.31 9.99 -24.63
CA LEU A 156 -11.31 10.82 -23.94
C LEU A 156 -10.69 11.64 -22.79
N VAL A 157 -9.83 11.04 -21.98
CA VAL A 157 -9.11 11.75 -20.91
C VAL A 157 -8.24 12.87 -21.50
N ALA A 158 -7.52 12.62 -22.61
CA ALA A 158 -6.71 13.62 -23.27
C ALA A 158 -7.54 14.80 -23.79
N ASP A 159 -8.71 14.54 -24.35
CA ASP A 159 -9.61 15.59 -24.84
C ASP A 159 -10.18 16.43 -23.69
N LEU A 160 -10.58 15.79 -22.57
CA LEU A 160 -11.04 16.48 -21.36
C LEU A 160 -9.96 17.40 -20.75
N ILE A 161 -8.69 16.96 -20.77
CA ILE A 161 -7.54 17.77 -20.31
C ILE A 161 -7.32 18.96 -21.24
N ARG A 162 -7.32 18.76 -22.57
CA ARG A 162 -7.17 19.86 -23.54
C ARG A 162 -8.26 20.91 -23.40
N ASP A 163 -9.49 20.47 -23.15
CA ASP A 163 -10.64 21.34 -22.90
C ASP A 163 -10.62 21.98 -21.51
N ARG A 164 -9.60 21.72 -20.69
CA ARG A 164 -9.46 22.20 -19.30
C ARG A 164 -10.71 21.92 -18.44
N LYS A 165 -11.33 20.75 -18.62
CA LYS A 165 -12.51 20.34 -17.85
C LYS A 165 -12.11 19.92 -16.44
N PRO A 166 -12.67 20.51 -15.37
CA PRO A 166 -12.35 20.07 -14.00
C PRO A 166 -12.69 18.58 -13.83
N VAL A 167 -11.84 17.83 -13.13
CA VAL A 167 -11.97 16.37 -12.94
C VAL A 167 -13.36 16.00 -12.37
N SER A 168 -13.94 16.85 -11.52
CA SER A 168 -15.29 16.67 -10.96
C SER A 168 -16.42 16.67 -12.01
N SER A 169 -16.17 17.20 -13.21
CA SER A 169 -17.14 17.23 -14.31
C SER A 169 -16.96 16.10 -15.33
N TRP A 170 -15.94 15.25 -15.15
CA TRP A 170 -15.68 14.15 -16.07
C TRP A 170 -16.77 13.07 -15.98
N PRO A 171 -17.03 12.31 -17.04
CA PRO A 171 -18.00 11.22 -17.03
C PRO A 171 -17.74 10.21 -15.90
N SER A 172 -18.75 9.92 -15.10
CA SER A 172 -18.65 9.02 -13.94
C SER A 172 -18.15 7.62 -14.30
N ILE A 173 -18.44 7.16 -15.51
CA ILE A 173 -17.96 5.85 -16.02
C ILE A 173 -16.43 5.74 -16.01
N LEU A 174 -15.68 6.84 -16.08
CA LEU A 174 -14.21 6.84 -15.99
C LEU A 174 -13.72 6.43 -14.59
N PHE A 175 -14.52 6.72 -13.57
CA PHE A 175 -14.18 6.55 -12.15
C PHE A 175 -14.87 5.34 -11.50
N GLU A 176 -15.54 4.51 -12.31
CA GLU A 176 -16.23 3.34 -11.79
C GLU A 176 -15.21 2.31 -11.26
N VAL A 177 -15.36 1.93 -9.99
CA VAL A 177 -14.59 0.87 -9.33
C VAL A 177 -15.55 -0.21 -8.86
N LYS A 178 -15.35 -1.44 -9.34
CA LYS A 178 -16.17 -2.59 -8.99
C LYS A 178 -15.55 -3.40 -7.86
N ASP A 179 -16.37 -4.04 -7.07
CA ASP A 179 -15.90 -4.93 -5.99
C ASP A 179 -15.46 -6.31 -6.51
N ASN A 180 -16.01 -6.74 -7.65
CA ASN A 180 -15.68 -8.00 -8.33
C ASN A 180 -15.62 -9.22 -7.36
N ILE A 181 -16.64 -9.37 -6.49
CA ILE A 181 -16.72 -10.49 -5.56
C ILE A 181 -17.25 -11.71 -6.32
N HIS A 182 -16.44 -12.75 -6.43
CA HIS A 182 -16.79 -14.01 -7.11
C HIS A 182 -17.11 -15.13 -6.13
N ARG A 183 -16.54 -15.08 -4.90
CA ARG A 183 -16.82 -16.05 -3.85
C ARG A 183 -16.94 -15.36 -2.51
N SER A 184 -18.02 -15.63 -1.79
CA SER A 184 -18.25 -15.14 -0.43
C SER A 184 -18.46 -16.34 0.51
N ASP A 185 -18.05 -16.18 1.76
CA ASP A 185 -18.23 -17.17 2.82
C ASP A 185 -18.80 -16.47 4.06
N ILE A 186 -17.98 -16.17 5.07
CA ILE A 186 -18.44 -15.61 6.36
C ILE A 186 -18.36 -14.09 6.47
N LEU A 187 -17.37 -13.46 5.85
CA LEU A 187 -17.20 -12.00 5.89
C LEU A 187 -17.98 -11.30 4.80
N LEU A 188 -17.90 -11.82 3.58
CA LEU A 188 -18.52 -11.23 2.39
C LEU A 188 -19.95 -11.77 2.13
N GLY A 189 -20.48 -12.58 3.05
CA GLY A 189 -21.84 -13.08 3.01
C GLY A 189 -22.88 -12.06 3.49
N LYS A 190 -24.01 -12.56 3.97
CA LYS A 190 -25.10 -11.73 4.49
C LYS A 190 -24.64 -10.98 5.76
N LEU A 191 -24.82 -9.67 5.76
CA LEU A 191 -24.55 -8.82 6.91
C LEU A 191 -25.71 -8.90 7.92
N SER A 192 -25.37 -8.89 9.21
CA SER A 192 -26.31 -8.62 10.30
C SER A 192 -26.69 -7.13 10.32
N ALA A 193 -27.70 -6.76 11.10
CA ALA A 193 -28.00 -5.35 11.29
C ALA A 193 -26.81 -4.64 11.98
N THR A 194 -26.52 -3.42 11.53
CA THR A 194 -25.43 -2.59 12.06
C THR A 194 -25.53 -2.48 13.58
N GLY A 195 -24.40 -2.68 14.29
CA GLY A 195 -24.33 -2.64 15.76
C GLY A 195 -24.70 -3.93 16.47
N THR A 196 -25.13 -5.00 15.77
CA THR A 196 -25.46 -6.30 16.39
C THR A 196 -24.29 -6.86 17.20
N ALA A 197 -23.06 -6.78 16.65
CA ALA A 197 -21.85 -7.25 17.32
C ALA A 197 -21.50 -6.39 18.54
N ILE A 198 -21.71 -5.06 18.48
CA ILE A 198 -21.51 -4.16 19.61
C ILE A 198 -22.48 -4.52 20.75
N LYS A 199 -23.78 -4.71 20.43
CA LYS A 199 -24.77 -5.14 21.41
C LYS A 199 -24.40 -6.46 22.06
N ALA A 200 -24.00 -7.46 21.28
CA ALA A 200 -23.54 -8.75 21.80
C ALA A 200 -22.31 -8.60 22.73
N THR A 201 -21.43 -7.63 22.47
CA THR A 201 -20.31 -7.30 23.36
C THR A 201 -20.79 -6.74 24.70
N LEU A 202 -21.74 -5.81 24.67
CA LEU A 202 -22.29 -5.20 25.89
C LEU A 202 -23.05 -6.23 26.74
N ASP A 203 -23.89 -7.04 26.11
CA ASP A 203 -24.67 -8.10 26.77
C ASP A 203 -23.76 -9.17 27.41
N ARG A 204 -22.64 -9.51 26.75
CA ARG A 204 -21.69 -10.54 27.22
C ARG A 204 -20.69 -10.00 28.24
N GLY A 205 -20.31 -8.73 28.14
CA GLY A 205 -19.28 -8.09 28.95
C GLY A 205 -17.86 -8.28 28.42
N VAL A 206 -16.94 -7.44 28.90
CA VAL A 206 -15.55 -7.29 28.39
C VAL A 206 -14.78 -8.60 28.46
N ASP A 207 -14.67 -9.21 29.64
CA ASP A 207 -13.85 -10.40 29.86
C ASP A 207 -14.34 -11.61 29.06
N ALA A 208 -15.65 -11.78 28.97
CA ALA A 208 -16.23 -12.89 28.22
C ALA A 208 -16.07 -12.70 26.72
N THR A 209 -16.15 -11.46 26.24
CA THR A 209 -15.91 -11.15 24.81
C THR A 209 -14.42 -11.35 24.44
N LEU A 210 -13.48 -10.94 25.28
CA LEU A 210 -12.06 -11.25 25.09
C LEU A 210 -11.79 -12.77 25.03
N ARG A 211 -12.46 -13.56 25.87
CA ARG A 211 -12.37 -15.03 25.81
C ARG A 211 -12.91 -15.60 24.51
N GLU A 212 -13.98 -15.05 23.92
CA GLU A 212 -14.46 -15.48 22.59
C GLU A 212 -13.42 -15.21 21.51
N ILE A 213 -12.77 -14.03 21.52
CA ILE A 213 -11.71 -13.69 20.57
C ILE A 213 -10.49 -14.62 20.78
N GLU A 214 -10.13 -14.94 22.02
CA GLU A 214 -9.05 -15.89 22.30
C GLU A 214 -9.40 -17.30 21.81
N THR A 215 -10.61 -17.79 22.15
CA THR A 215 -11.14 -19.09 21.71
C THR A 215 -11.16 -19.21 20.20
N SER A 216 -11.47 -18.12 19.47
CA SER A 216 -11.48 -18.09 18.01
C SER A 216 -10.10 -18.33 17.38
N LYS A 217 -9.01 -18.18 18.15
CA LYS A 217 -7.61 -18.22 17.67
C LYS A 217 -7.36 -17.25 16.51
N LEU A 218 -8.10 -16.15 16.42
CA LEU A 218 -7.94 -15.15 15.35
C LEU A 218 -6.52 -14.63 15.33
N ARG A 219 -5.90 -14.70 14.15
CA ARG A 219 -4.60 -14.11 13.84
C ARG A 219 -4.80 -12.94 12.88
N GLY A 220 -3.96 -11.89 13.02
CA GLY A 220 -4.01 -10.71 12.18
C GLY A 220 -4.02 -11.05 10.68
N ARG A 221 -4.89 -10.40 9.91
CA ARG A 221 -5.14 -10.62 8.48
C ARG A 221 -4.29 -9.73 7.56
N GLY A 222 -3.47 -8.85 8.13
CA GLY A 222 -2.60 -7.94 7.38
C GLY A 222 -1.23 -8.51 6.97
N GLY A 223 -0.97 -9.81 7.18
CA GLY A 223 0.26 -10.50 6.77
C GLY A 223 1.03 -11.15 7.91
N ALA A 224 1.37 -10.42 8.99
CA ALA A 224 2.21 -10.92 10.09
C ALA A 224 1.57 -12.04 10.93
N GLY A 225 0.24 -12.16 10.93
CA GLY A 225 -0.45 -13.25 11.60
C GLY A 225 -0.27 -13.32 13.12
N TYR A 226 -0.04 -12.20 13.80
CA TYR A 226 0.05 -12.17 15.26
C TYR A 226 -1.32 -12.41 15.89
N SER A 227 -1.38 -13.05 17.08
CA SER A 227 -2.64 -13.31 17.78
C SER A 227 -3.34 -12.02 18.19
N THR A 228 -4.58 -11.82 17.70
CA THR A 228 -5.40 -10.64 17.99
C THR A 228 -5.73 -10.54 19.48
N ALA A 229 -6.13 -11.66 20.12
CA ALA A 229 -6.43 -11.69 21.56
C ALA A 229 -5.22 -11.29 22.41
N LYS A 230 -4.03 -11.83 22.12
CA LYS A 230 -2.79 -11.47 22.85
C LYS A 230 -2.43 -10.00 22.68
N LYS A 231 -2.62 -9.44 21.48
CA LYS A 231 -2.39 -8.01 21.20
C LYS A 231 -3.32 -7.14 22.03
N TRP A 232 -4.61 -7.43 22.03
CA TRP A 232 -5.61 -6.64 22.74
C TRP A 232 -5.47 -6.77 24.27
N TYR A 233 -5.21 -7.99 24.76
CA TYR A 233 -4.92 -8.22 26.17
C TYR A 233 -3.67 -7.47 26.65
N GLY A 234 -2.60 -7.50 25.85
CA GLY A 234 -1.38 -6.74 26.14
C GLY A 234 -1.61 -5.23 26.23
N CYS A 235 -2.48 -4.68 25.37
CA CYS A 235 -2.86 -3.28 25.40
C CYS A 235 -3.74 -2.96 26.62
N SER A 236 -4.82 -3.72 26.86
CA SER A 236 -5.76 -3.49 27.98
C SER A 236 -5.11 -3.62 29.35
N SER A 237 -4.06 -4.46 29.48
CA SER A 237 -3.31 -4.66 30.72
C SER A 237 -2.37 -3.51 31.06
N SER A 238 -2.14 -2.57 30.16
CA SER A 238 -1.30 -1.41 30.41
C SER A 238 -2.00 -0.45 31.36
N LYS A 239 -1.27 0.02 32.40
CA LYS A 239 -1.78 0.94 33.43
C LYS A 239 -1.83 2.41 33.00
N ARG A 240 -1.55 2.73 31.72
CA ARG A 240 -1.60 4.10 31.21
C ARG A 240 -3.05 4.57 31.06
N LEU A 241 -3.27 5.90 31.16
CA LEU A 241 -4.62 6.49 31.24
C LEU A 241 -5.36 6.51 29.89
N GLN A 242 -4.64 6.49 28.77
CA GLN A 242 -5.21 6.58 27.43
C GLN A 242 -4.81 5.36 26.60
N HIS A 243 -5.77 4.85 25.85
CA HIS A 243 -5.57 3.77 24.87
C HIS A 243 -6.11 4.22 23.52
N TYR A 244 -5.52 3.70 22.45
CA TYR A 244 -5.93 4.03 21.08
C TYR A 244 -6.19 2.78 20.25
N VAL A 245 -7.13 2.90 19.30
CA VAL A 245 -7.42 1.89 18.29
C VAL A 245 -7.05 2.46 16.92
N VAL A 246 -6.26 1.73 16.15
CA VAL A 246 -5.90 2.12 14.79
C VAL A 246 -6.29 1.00 13.83
N CYS A 247 -7.14 1.32 12.87
CA CYS A 247 -7.38 0.47 11.72
C CYS A 247 -6.34 0.78 10.64
N ASN A 248 -5.49 -0.20 10.35
CA ASN A 248 -4.53 -0.13 9.28
C ASN A 248 -5.22 -0.48 7.96
N ALA A 249 -5.56 0.54 7.19
CA ALA A 249 -6.08 0.47 5.83
C ALA A 249 -5.06 0.96 4.79
N ASP A 250 -3.75 0.86 5.12
CA ASP A 250 -2.65 1.09 4.20
C ASP A 250 -2.31 -0.20 3.43
N GLU A 251 -3.24 -0.62 2.57
CA GLU A 251 -3.16 -1.82 1.73
C GLU A 251 -2.18 -1.59 0.57
N GLY A 252 -0.89 -1.41 0.90
CA GLY A 252 0.16 -1.03 -0.05
C GLY A 252 0.80 -2.19 -0.81
N GLU A 253 0.58 -3.46 -0.43
CA GLU A 253 1.16 -4.62 -1.10
C GLU A 253 0.61 -4.79 -2.52
N PRO A 254 1.44 -4.73 -3.58
CA PRO A 254 0.98 -4.92 -4.95
C PRO A 254 0.24 -6.25 -5.14
N GLY A 255 -0.89 -6.19 -5.86
CA GLY A 255 -1.78 -7.33 -6.03
C GLY A 255 -2.86 -7.46 -4.97
N THR A 256 -2.86 -6.65 -3.90
CA THR A 256 -3.87 -6.69 -2.84
C THR A 256 -4.91 -5.60 -3.04
N PHE A 257 -6.19 -5.94 -2.92
CA PHE A 257 -7.33 -5.00 -3.01
C PHE A 257 -8.57 -5.47 -2.20
N LYS A 258 -8.39 -6.38 -1.26
CA LYS A 258 -9.44 -6.90 -0.40
C LYS A 258 -9.96 -5.86 0.60
N ASP A 259 -9.06 -5.04 1.17
CA ASP A 259 -9.44 -4.00 2.11
C ASP A 259 -10.20 -2.88 1.42
N ARG A 260 -9.88 -2.57 0.15
CA ARG A 260 -10.68 -1.71 -0.72
C ARG A 260 -12.15 -2.13 -0.74
N VAL A 261 -12.41 -3.42 -0.98
CA VAL A 261 -13.78 -3.96 -1.07
C VAL A 261 -14.47 -3.93 0.29
N LEU A 262 -13.78 -4.29 1.37
CA LEU A 262 -14.32 -4.17 2.73
C LEU A 262 -14.67 -2.74 3.08
N LEU A 263 -13.80 -1.78 2.78
CA LEU A 263 -14.05 -0.34 3.02
C LEU A 263 -15.19 0.20 2.13
N ASN A 264 -15.29 -0.28 0.89
CA ASN A 264 -16.35 0.15 -0.01
C ASN A 264 -17.73 -0.39 0.40
N SER A 265 -17.85 -1.68 0.68
CA SER A 265 -19.16 -2.34 0.80
C SER A 265 -19.46 -2.94 2.17
N TYR A 266 -18.47 -3.05 3.06
CA TYR A 266 -18.57 -3.68 4.37
C TYR A 266 -17.99 -2.80 5.51
N ALA A 267 -17.91 -1.47 5.31
CA ALA A 267 -17.28 -0.55 6.26
C ALA A 267 -17.91 -0.63 7.66
N ASP A 268 -19.24 -0.79 7.78
CA ASP A 268 -19.91 -0.92 9.07
C ASP A 268 -19.42 -2.12 9.87
N LEU A 269 -19.14 -3.25 9.22
CA LEU A 269 -18.62 -4.46 9.88
C LEU A 269 -17.22 -4.19 10.48
N MET A 270 -16.35 -3.50 9.74
CA MET A 270 -15.03 -3.09 10.23
C MET A 270 -15.14 -2.09 11.37
N PHE A 271 -16.02 -1.09 11.27
CA PHE A 271 -16.24 -0.11 12.33
C PHE A 271 -16.84 -0.73 13.60
N ASP A 272 -17.71 -1.75 13.49
CA ASP A 272 -18.16 -2.54 14.64
C ASP A 272 -16.96 -3.19 15.34
N GLY A 273 -16.05 -3.81 14.58
CA GLY A 273 -14.83 -4.39 15.13
C GLY A 273 -13.93 -3.38 15.85
N MET A 274 -13.76 -2.18 15.30
CA MET A 274 -13.02 -1.09 15.95
C MET A 274 -13.70 -0.64 17.25
N THR A 275 -15.03 -0.50 17.24
CA THR A 275 -15.83 -0.08 18.40
C THR A 275 -15.78 -1.14 19.51
N ILE A 276 -15.84 -2.43 19.15
CA ILE A 276 -15.65 -3.55 20.08
C ILE A 276 -14.25 -3.49 20.69
N CYS A 277 -13.21 -3.33 19.89
CA CYS A 277 -11.83 -3.19 20.37
C CYS A 277 -11.74 -2.05 21.39
N ALA A 278 -12.32 -0.89 21.07
CA ALA A 278 -12.32 0.28 21.95
C ALA A 278 -12.96 -0.03 23.33
N LYS A 279 -14.12 -0.72 23.35
CA LYS A 279 -14.75 -1.16 24.60
C LYS A 279 -13.84 -2.07 25.40
N LEU A 280 -13.20 -3.04 24.73
CA LEU A 280 -12.40 -4.07 25.40
C LEU A 280 -11.07 -3.55 25.97
N ILE A 281 -10.46 -2.54 25.34
CA ILE A 281 -9.20 -1.96 25.81
C ILE A 281 -9.38 -0.62 26.56
N GLY A 282 -10.60 -0.09 26.62
CA GLY A 282 -10.89 1.20 27.27
C GLY A 282 -10.44 2.42 26.44
N ALA A 283 -10.40 2.31 25.11
CA ALA A 283 -10.03 3.41 24.23
C ALA A 283 -11.21 4.37 23.99
N LYS A 284 -10.94 5.67 23.95
CA LYS A 284 -11.93 6.71 23.61
C LYS A 284 -11.72 7.32 22.22
N LYS A 285 -10.57 7.06 21.60
CA LYS A 285 -10.25 7.57 20.25
C LYS A 285 -9.63 6.48 19.39
N GLY A 286 -10.05 6.42 18.15
CA GLY A 286 -9.47 5.58 17.11
C GLY A 286 -9.18 6.34 15.85
N PHE A 287 -8.38 5.70 14.98
CA PHE A 287 -8.02 6.22 13.66
C PHE A 287 -8.24 5.14 12.60
N LEU A 288 -8.82 5.54 11.48
CA LEU A 288 -8.75 4.78 10.24
C LEU A 288 -7.62 5.40 9.40
N TYR A 289 -6.49 4.70 9.28
CA TYR A 289 -5.40 5.13 8.40
C TYR A 289 -5.66 4.60 6.99
N LEU A 290 -6.16 5.49 6.13
CA LEU A 290 -6.56 5.18 4.76
C LEU A 290 -5.44 5.55 3.80
N ARG A 291 -4.95 4.59 2.98
CA ARG A 291 -3.94 4.91 1.97
C ARG A 291 -4.43 5.97 0.97
N GLY A 292 -3.49 6.78 0.48
CA GLY A 292 -3.80 7.91 -0.40
C GLY A 292 -4.50 7.52 -1.70
N GLU A 293 -4.21 6.34 -2.24
CA GLU A 293 -4.81 5.79 -3.46
C GLU A 293 -6.32 5.47 -3.30
N TYR A 294 -6.78 5.29 -2.06
CA TYR A 294 -8.19 5.05 -1.75
C TYR A 294 -8.93 6.32 -1.30
N ARG A 295 -8.35 7.48 -1.50
CA ARG A 295 -8.97 8.77 -1.17
C ARG A 295 -10.38 8.95 -1.73
N TYR A 296 -10.69 8.36 -2.87
CA TYR A 296 -12.03 8.38 -3.46
C TYR A 296 -13.11 7.76 -2.55
N LEU A 297 -12.75 6.91 -1.58
CA LEU A 297 -13.65 6.33 -0.58
C LEU A 297 -13.91 7.27 0.60
N LEU A 298 -13.12 8.34 0.79
CA LEU A 298 -13.17 9.20 1.97
C LEU A 298 -14.59 9.70 2.27
N LYS A 299 -15.23 10.33 1.30
CA LYS A 299 -16.60 10.86 1.49
C LYS A 299 -17.62 9.79 1.87
N LYS A 300 -17.49 8.59 1.32
CA LYS A 300 -18.37 7.46 1.66
C LYS A 300 -18.13 6.99 3.09
N LEU A 301 -16.88 6.86 3.50
CA LEU A 301 -16.52 6.46 4.87
C LEU A 301 -16.92 7.50 5.90
N GLU A 302 -16.75 8.79 5.60
CA GLU A 302 -17.26 9.89 6.44
C GLU A 302 -18.79 9.85 6.59
N ALA A 303 -19.52 9.55 5.52
CA ALA A 303 -20.98 9.39 5.58
C ALA A 303 -21.39 8.19 6.46
N VAL A 304 -20.65 7.07 6.40
CA VAL A 304 -20.88 5.93 7.30
C VAL A 304 -20.62 6.32 8.76
N LEU A 305 -19.53 7.02 9.07
CA LEU A 305 -19.24 7.51 10.42
C LEU A 305 -20.34 8.46 10.92
N ALA A 306 -20.78 9.41 10.10
CA ALA A 306 -21.86 10.32 10.43
C ALA A 306 -23.18 9.58 10.73
N GLN A 307 -23.52 8.56 9.93
CA GLN A 307 -24.68 7.71 10.19
C GLN A 307 -24.54 6.96 11.51
N ARG A 308 -23.36 6.43 11.83
CA ARG A 308 -23.08 5.72 13.10
C ARG A 308 -23.25 6.65 14.31
N HIS A 309 -22.85 7.91 14.21
CA HIS A 309 -23.13 8.93 15.23
C HIS A 309 -24.63 9.13 15.40
N THR A 310 -25.37 9.27 14.30
CA THR A 310 -26.83 9.50 14.33
C THR A 310 -27.57 8.37 15.04
N VAL A 311 -27.12 7.12 14.86
CA VAL A 311 -27.78 5.94 15.47
C VAL A 311 -27.15 5.51 16.79
N GLY A 312 -26.23 6.30 17.38
CA GLY A 312 -25.64 6.07 18.69
C GLY A 312 -24.64 4.91 18.74
N LEU A 313 -23.96 4.60 17.62
CA LEU A 313 -22.90 3.58 17.52
C LEU A 313 -21.48 4.19 17.59
N LEU A 314 -21.39 5.51 17.62
CA LEU A 314 -20.18 6.31 17.87
C LEU A 314 -20.56 7.54 18.68
N GLY A 315 -19.56 8.18 19.28
CA GLY A 315 -19.74 9.36 20.10
C GLY A 315 -19.78 9.01 21.58
N LYS A 316 -20.67 9.65 22.31
CA LYS A 316 -20.83 9.48 23.77
C LYS A 316 -21.89 8.45 24.07
N SER A 317 -21.66 7.70 25.17
CA SER A 317 -22.61 6.71 25.72
C SER A 317 -23.17 5.78 24.63
N ILE A 318 -22.28 5.13 23.89
CA ILE A 318 -22.64 4.24 22.77
C ILE A 318 -23.67 3.22 23.22
N MET A 319 -24.78 3.11 22.46
CA MET A 319 -25.94 2.25 22.77
C MET A 319 -26.55 2.49 24.16
N GLY A 320 -26.36 3.69 24.75
CA GLY A 320 -26.82 4.05 26.08
C GLY A 320 -25.93 3.55 27.22
N GLU A 321 -24.80 2.93 26.93
CA GLU A 321 -23.85 2.44 27.92
C GLU A 321 -23.08 3.60 28.55
N PRO A 322 -23.19 3.84 29.86
CA PRO A 322 -22.44 4.89 30.55
C PRO A 322 -20.94 4.73 30.38
N ASP A 323 -20.22 5.85 30.21
CA ASP A 323 -18.76 5.91 30.07
C ASP A 323 -18.18 5.15 28.87
N PHE A 324 -19.01 4.62 27.98
CA PHE A 324 -18.56 4.07 26.70
C PHE A 324 -18.63 5.13 25.60
N ASP A 325 -17.58 5.93 25.53
CA ASP A 325 -17.37 6.94 24.50
C ASP A 325 -16.30 6.46 23.51
N PHE A 326 -16.54 6.63 22.21
CA PHE A 326 -15.53 6.33 21.19
C PHE A 326 -15.73 7.18 19.95
N GLU A 327 -14.66 7.78 19.46
CA GLU A 327 -14.60 8.59 18.25
C GLU A 327 -13.60 8.02 17.26
N ILE A 328 -13.91 8.04 15.97
CA ILE A 328 -13.03 7.60 14.90
C ILE A 328 -12.72 8.77 13.97
N GLU A 329 -11.44 9.03 13.75
CA GLU A 329 -10.91 10.01 12.81
C GLU A 329 -10.29 9.28 11.61
N ILE A 330 -10.56 9.75 10.37
CA ILE A 330 -9.93 9.22 9.16
C ILE A 330 -8.67 10.03 8.90
N HIS A 331 -7.53 9.33 8.77
CA HIS A 331 -6.24 9.91 8.45
C HIS A 331 -5.77 9.39 7.09
N LEU A 332 -5.47 10.31 6.16
CA LEU A 332 -5.02 9.93 4.82
C LEU A 332 -3.52 9.70 4.79
N GLY A 333 -3.10 8.57 4.23
CA GLY A 333 -1.75 8.37 3.76
C GLY A 333 -1.46 9.15 2.47
N ALA A 334 -0.21 9.14 2.03
CA ALA A 334 0.21 9.88 0.84
C ALA A 334 1.23 9.09 -0.01
N GLY A 335 0.97 7.81 -0.25
CA GLY A 335 1.81 6.95 -1.11
C GLY A 335 3.14 6.57 -0.46
N ALA A 336 3.12 5.72 0.57
CA ALA A 336 4.31 5.15 1.19
C ALA A 336 3.97 3.75 1.76
N TYR A 337 4.37 2.70 1.05
CA TYR A 337 4.13 1.29 1.44
C TYR A 337 4.56 0.97 2.87
N ILE A 338 5.67 1.59 3.32
CA ILE A 338 6.19 1.36 4.67
C ILE A 338 5.20 1.74 5.78
N CYS A 339 4.24 2.63 5.51
CA CYS A 339 3.21 3.01 6.48
C CYS A 339 2.23 1.86 6.78
N GLY A 340 2.25 0.75 6.02
CA GLY A 340 1.60 -0.51 6.40
C GLY A 340 2.25 -1.20 7.60
N GLU A 341 3.51 -0.90 7.94
CA GLU A 341 4.16 -1.36 9.17
C GLU A 341 3.63 -0.56 10.38
N GLU A 342 3.18 -1.26 11.44
CA GLU A 342 2.41 -0.65 12.53
C GLU A 342 3.10 0.55 13.21
N SER A 343 4.42 0.52 13.41
CA SER A 343 5.14 1.62 14.05
C SER A 343 5.44 2.78 13.09
N ALA A 344 5.64 2.50 11.81
CA ALA A 344 5.76 3.52 10.76
C ALA A 344 4.43 4.24 10.53
N LEU A 345 3.31 3.53 10.58
CA LEU A 345 1.97 4.10 10.55
C LEU A 345 1.76 5.07 11.72
N ILE A 346 2.17 4.69 12.94
CA ILE A 346 2.08 5.55 14.12
C ILE A 346 2.94 6.82 13.95
N GLU A 347 4.17 6.70 13.43
CA GLU A 347 5.00 7.88 13.11
C GLU A 347 4.29 8.81 12.12
N SER A 348 3.62 8.25 11.11
CA SER A 348 2.83 9.00 10.14
C SER A 348 1.64 9.71 10.79
N LEU A 349 0.89 9.04 11.68
CA LEU A 349 -0.20 9.63 12.47
C LEU A 349 0.29 10.78 13.37
N GLU A 350 1.54 10.74 13.81
CA GLU A 350 2.18 11.79 14.60
C GLU A 350 2.77 12.94 13.74
N GLY A 351 2.45 12.97 12.43
CA GLY A 351 2.93 14.01 11.52
C GLY A 351 4.40 13.91 11.16
N LYS A 352 5.00 12.73 11.25
CA LYS A 352 6.39 12.44 10.95
C LYS A 352 6.53 11.63 9.67
N ARG A 353 7.78 11.42 9.20
CA ARG A 353 8.07 10.44 8.16
C ARG A 353 7.73 9.03 8.65
N GLY A 354 7.07 8.23 7.82
CA GLY A 354 6.74 6.84 8.10
C GLY A 354 7.99 5.97 8.21
N ARG A 355 8.62 5.96 9.36
CA ARG A 355 9.84 5.20 9.65
C ARG A 355 9.58 4.25 10.81
N PRO A 356 9.83 2.93 10.67
CA PRO A 356 9.65 1.96 11.75
C PRO A 356 10.45 2.34 13.01
N ARG A 357 9.81 2.20 14.18
CA ARG A 357 10.44 2.41 15.48
C ARG A 357 11.29 1.22 15.89
N ASN A 358 12.26 1.45 16.77
CA ASN A 358 12.95 0.34 17.45
C ASN A 358 11.97 -0.40 18.37
N ARG A 359 12.01 -1.72 18.32
CA ARG A 359 11.19 -2.60 19.15
C ARG A 359 12.07 -3.62 19.88
N PRO A 360 11.85 -3.89 21.19
CA PRO A 360 10.92 -3.27 22.13
C PRO A 360 11.25 -1.80 22.44
N PRO A 361 10.28 -0.96 22.94
CA PRO A 361 8.91 -1.31 23.28
C PRO A 361 7.99 -1.47 22.07
N PHE A 362 6.89 -2.24 22.21
CA PHE A 362 5.91 -2.46 21.15
C PHE A 362 4.73 -1.47 21.26
N PRO A 363 3.99 -1.18 20.16
CA PRO A 363 2.86 -0.26 20.16
C PRO A 363 1.77 -0.56 21.20
N VAL A 364 1.56 -1.82 21.56
CA VAL A 364 0.59 -2.21 22.58
C VAL A 364 0.88 -1.60 23.97
N THR A 365 2.09 -1.11 24.18
CA THR A 365 2.49 -0.39 25.41
C THR A 365 2.97 1.03 25.15
N HIS A 366 3.57 1.31 23.99
CA HIS A 366 4.18 2.58 23.62
C HIS A 366 3.89 2.87 22.13
N GLY A 367 2.62 3.15 21.81
CA GLY A 367 2.14 3.43 20.49
C GLY A 367 1.99 4.93 20.18
N TYR A 368 0.79 5.34 19.75
CA TYR A 368 0.47 6.72 19.41
C TYR A 368 0.61 7.65 20.62
N LEU A 369 1.38 8.70 20.45
CA LEU A 369 1.77 9.64 21.54
C LEU A 369 2.30 8.91 22.79
N ASP A 370 3.07 7.87 22.59
CA ASP A 370 3.65 7.01 23.64
C ASP A 370 2.59 6.32 24.52
N GLN A 371 1.36 6.17 24.04
CA GLN A 371 0.27 5.48 24.76
C GLN A 371 0.01 4.11 24.14
N PRO A 372 -0.57 3.16 24.93
CA PRO A 372 -0.94 1.85 24.44
C PRO A 372 -1.86 1.95 23.23
N THR A 373 -1.50 1.28 22.14
CA THR A 373 -2.21 1.37 20.88
C THR A 373 -2.35 -0.01 20.25
N VAL A 374 -3.58 -0.40 19.93
CA VAL A 374 -3.86 -1.54 19.06
C VAL A 374 -3.85 -1.07 17.62
N VAL A 375 -3.03 -1.70 16.79
CA VAL A 375 -3.03 -1.50 15.32
C VAL A 375 -3.41 -2.82 14.68
N ASP A 376 -4.57 -2.90 14.03
CA ASP A 376 -5.03 -4.08 13.33
C ASP A 376 -5.54 -3.74 11.92
N ASN A 377 -5.49 -4.73 11.01
CA ASN A 377 -5.93 -4.60 9.63
C ASN A 377 -7.46 -4.57 9.52
N VAL A 378 -7.99 -3.99 8.45
CA VAL A 378 -9.43 -3.91 8.09
C VAL A 378 -10.14 -5.26 8.20
N GLU A 379 -9.59 -6.32 7.58
CA GLU A 379 -10.15 -7.67 7.61
C GLU A 379 -10.12 -8.27 9.02
N THR A 380 -9.13 -7.94 9.84
CA THR A 380 -9.06 -8.41 11.23
C THR A 380 -10.22 -7.86 12.05
N PHE A 381 -10.52 -6.55 11.96
CA PHE A 381 -11.66 -5.96 12.65
C PHE A 381 -12.99 -6.52 12.14
N ALA A 382 -13.14 -6.76 10.83
CA ALA A 382 -14.32 -7.43 10.27
C ALA A 382 -14.51 -8.85 10.84
N CYS A 383 -13.43 -9.62 10.97
CA CYS A 383 -13.47 -10.94 11.62
C CYS A 383 -13.93 -10.87 13.08
N VAL A 384 -13.46 -9.87 13.83
CA VAL A 384 -13.86 -9.72 15.25
C VAL A 384 -15.36 -9.51 15.39
N ALA A 385 -15.97 -8.66 14.56
CA ALA A 385 -17.41 -8.45 14.59
C ALA A 385 -18.18 -9.78 14.39
N LYS A 386 -17.76 -10.59 13.40
CA LYS A 386 -18.37 -11.91 13.15
C LYS A 386 -18.13 -12.91 14.29
N ILE A 387 -16.94 -12.92 14.89
CA ILE A 387 -16.63 -13.78 16.03
C ILE A 387 -17.52 -13.42 17.23
N VAL A 388 -17.73 -12.14 17.48
CA VAL A 388 -18.57 -11.70 18.60
C VAL A 388 -20.03 -12.05 18.38
N GLU A 389 -20.52 -11.99 17.14
CA GLU A 389 -21.90 -12.40 16.78
C GLU A 389 -22.12 -13.91 16.95
N HIS A 390 -21.18 -14.74 16.50
CA HIS A 390 -21.39 -16.18 16.35
C HIS A 390 -20.64 -17.05 17.37
N GLY A 391 -19.66 -16.48 18.08
CA GLY A 391 -18.81 -17.15 19.07
C GLY A 391 -17.48 -17.66 18.51
N GLY A 392 -16.49 -17.79 19.41
CA GLY A 392 -15.13 -18.21 19.05
C GLY A 392 -15.06 -19.67 18.57
N ILE A 393 -15.87 -20.56 19.15
CA ILE A 393 -15.92 -21.98 18.73
C ILE A 393 -16.43 -22.10 17.29
N TRP A 394 -17.45 -21.34 16.92
CA TRP A 394 -17.94 -21.31 15.54
C TRP A 394 -16.82 -20.95 14.55
N PHE A 395 -16.02 -19.94 14.88
CA PHE A 395 -14.93 -19.50 14.01
C PHE A 395 -13.80 -20.53 13.90
N THR A 396 -13.49 -21.28 14.98
CA THR A 396 -12.51 -22.38 14.94
C THR A 396 -13.02 -23.64 14.22
N GLY A 397 -14.30 -23.74 13.98
CA GLY A 397 -14.88 -24.78 13.12
C GLY A 397 -14.54 -24.61 11.64
N LEU A 398 -13.98 -23.47 11.26
CA LEU A 398 -13.57 -23.14 9.90
C LEU A 398 -12.05 -23.03 9.82
N GLY A 399 -11.46 -23.47 8.69
CA GLY A 399 -10.03 -23.40 8.47
C GLY A 399 -9.27 -24.64 8.93
N THR A 400 -8.01 -24.44 9.33
CA THR A 400 -7.14 -25.51 9.84
C THR A 400 -6.99 -25.43 11.37
N ALA A 401 -6.35 -26.42 11.98
CA ALA A 401 -6.09 -26.43 13.43
C ALA A 401 -5.24 -25.22 13.92
N GLN A 402 -4.36 -24.68 13.05
CA GLN A 402 -3.47 -23.56 13.35
C GLN A 402 -3.90 -22.24 12.70
N SER A 403 -4.79 -22.29 11.71
CA SER A 403 -5.29 -21.15 10.95
C SER A 403 -6.81 -21.17 10.91
N SER A 404 -7.44 -20.55 11.93
CA SER A 404 -8.90 -20.53 12.08
C SER A 404 -9.57 -19.49 11.17
N GLY A 405 -10.80 -19.79 10.78
CA GLY A 405 -11.67 -18.90 10.02
C GLY A 405 -11.39 -18.87 8.54
N SER A 406 -11.80 -17.78 7.88
CA SER A 406 -11.59 -17.55 6.47
C SER A 406 -10.50 -16.54 6.18
N LYS A 407 -10.14 -16.45 4.90
CA LYS A 407 -9.23 -15.45 4.34
C LYS A 407 -9.81 -14.90 3.06
N ILE A 408 -9.85 -13.57 2.94
CA ILE A 408 -10.19 -12.90 1.69
C ILE A 408 -8.94 -12.83 0.82
N LEU A 409 -9.06 -13.28 -0.43
CA LEU A 409 -8.01 -13.30 -1.43
C LEU A 409 -8.34 -12.32 -2.56
N SER A 410 -7.35 -11.52 -2.95
CA SER A 410 -7.34 -10.67 -4.13
C SER A 410 -6.64 -11.43 -5.24
N ILE A 411 -7.37 -11.89 -6.24
CA ILE A 411 -6.84 -12.69 -7.35
C ILE A 411 -6.76 -11.83 -8.60
N SER A 412 -5.60 -11.81 -9.25
CA SER A 412 -5.33 -11.04 -10.46
C SER A 412 -4.29 -11.73 -11.35
N GLY A 413 -3.99 -11.16 -12.52
CA GLY A 413 -3.10 -11.76 -13.50
C GLY A 413 -3.85 -12.64 -14.50
N ASP A 414 -3.23 -13.73 -14.95
CA ASP A 414 -3.73 -14.58 -16.03
C ASP A 414 -4.83 -15.55 -15.56
N CYS A 415 -6.04 -15.03 -15.35
CA CYS A 415 -7.24 -15.81 -15.04
C CYS A 415 -8.48 -15.23 -15.73
N ALA A 416 -9.54 -16.04 -15.84
CA ALA A 416 -10.78 -15.61 -16.48
C ALA A 416 -11.61 -14.65 -15.61
N GLN A 417 -11.49 -14.76 -14.29
CA GLN A 417 -12.29 -14.02 -13.32
C GLN A 417 -11.39 -13.39 -12.23
N PRO A 418 -10.65 -12.32 -12.55
CA PRO A 418 -9.92 -11.58 -11.51
C PRO A 418 -10.91 -10.90 -10.57
N GLY A 419 -10.59 -10.91 -9.26
CA GLY A 419 -11.48 -10.33 -8.25
C GLY A 419 -11.25 -10.87 -6.85
N ILE A 420 -12.29 -10.79 -6.02
CA ILE A 420 -12.27 -11.14 -4.61
C ILE A 420 -12.91 -12.52 -4.39
N TYR A 421 -12.19 -13.33 -3.63
CA TYR A 421 -12.61 -14.67 -3.23
C TYR A 421 -12.39 -14.86 -1.73
N GLU A 422 -13.38 -15.35 -1.02
CA GLU A 422 -13.25 -15.71 0.38
C GLU A 422 -13.24 -17.24 0.53
N TYR A 423 -12.22 -17.78 1.19
CA TYR A 423 -12.09 -19.22 1.48
C TYR A 423 -11.83 -19.46 2.96
N PRO A 424 -12.31 -20.57 3.53
CA PRO A 424 -11.74 -21.10 4.75
C PRO A 424 -10.23 -21.35 4.55
N PHE A 425 -9.42 -21.14 5.57
CA PHE A 425 -8.01 -21.51 5.49
C PHE A 425 -7.84 -23.01 5.20
N GLY A 426 -6.76 -23.37 4.51
CA GLY A 426 -6.48 -24.74 4.10
C GLY A 426 -6.87 -25.07 2.66
N VAL A 427 -7.48 -24.13 1.92
CA VAL A 427 -7.70 -24.27 0.48
C VAL A 427 -6.36 -24.41 -0.24
N THR A 428 -6.28 -25.26 -1.25
CA THR A 428 -5.09 -25.42 -2.09
C THR A 428 -5.01 -24.36 -3.18
N LEU A 429 -3.80 -24.07 -3.66
CA LEU A 429 -3.66 -23.20 -4.82
C LEU A 429 -4.35 -23.79 -6.05
N HIS A 430 -4.34 -25.12 -6.19
CA HIS A 430 -5.02 -25.81 -7.31
C HIS A 430 -6.52 -25.51 -7.34
N GLU A 431 -7.21 -25.65 -6.19
CA GLU A 431 -8.65 -25.33 -6.09
C GLU A 431 -8.93 -23.85 -6.42
N ILE A 432 -8.05 -22.93 -5.99
CA ILE A 432 -8.19 -21.50 -6.29
C ILE A 432 -8.03 -21.23 -7.79
N LEU A 433 -7.04 -21.88 -8.44
CA LEU A 433 -6.79 -21.74 -9.87
C LEU A 433 -7.98 -22.23 -10.70
N ASP A 434 -8.60 -23.33 -10.30
CA ASP A 434 -9.81 -23.87 -10.94
C ASP A 434 -11.00 -22.90 -10.79
N ASP A 435 -11.24 -22.41 -9.58
CA ASP A 435 -12.36 -21.51 -9.26
C ASP A 435 -12.26 -20.16 -10.02
N CYS A 436 -11.05 -19.59 -10.18
CA CYS A 436 -10.88 -18.33 -10.92
C CYS A 436 -10.71 -18.52 -12.45
N GLY A 437 -10.75 -19.77 -12.94
CA GLY A 437 -10.63 -20.08 -14.36
C GLY A 437 -9.25 -19.81 -14.94
N ALA A 438 -8.20 -20.02 -14.15
CA ALA A 438 -6.82 -19.90 -14.61
C ALA A 438 -6.45 -21.05 -15.55
N LYS A 439 -5.68 -20.76 -16.61
CA LYS A 439 -5.23 -21.76 -17.58
C LYS A 439 -3.73 -21.67 -17.78
N ASP A 440 -3.09 -22.82 -17.96
CA ASP A 440 -1.66 -22.95 -18.22
C ASP A 440 -0.78 -22.17 -17.21
N THR A 441 -1.22 -22.09 -15.97
CA THR A 441 -0.51 -21.37 -14.92
C THR A 441 0.85 -22.01 -14.69
N TYR A 442 1.89 -21.19 -14.80
CA TYR A 442 3.29 -21.56 -14.62
C TYR A 442 3.81 -21.20 -13.23
N ALA A 443 3.41 -20.02 -12.73
CA ALA A 443 3.80 -19.52 -11.42
C ALA A 443 2.66 -18.73 -10.77
N VAL A 444 2.67 -18.69 -9.43
CA VAL A 444 1.75 -17.87 -8.62
C VAL A 444 2.56 -17.06 -7.61
N GLN A 445 2.43 -15.74 -7.65
CA GLN A 445 2.98 -14.87 -6.60
C GLN A 445 1.97 -14.82 -5.45
N VAL A 446 2.30 -15.46 -4.33
CA VAL A 446 1.49 -15.51 -3.11
C VAL A 446 1.93 -14.42 -2.15
N SER A 447 1.02 -13.56 -1.70
CA SER A 447 1.26 -12.40 -0.82
C SER A 447 2.03 -11.24 -1.50
N GLY A 448 1.90 -11.09 -2.82
CA GLY A 448 2.56 -10.02 -3.56
C GLY A 448 4.09 -10.09 -3.54
N PRO A 449 4.79 -8.99 -3.86
CA PRO A 449 6.25 -8.91 -3.84
C PRO A 449 6.91 -9.32 -2.52
N SER A 450 6.29 -9.08 -1.37
CA SER A 450 6.82 -9.47 -0.06
C SER A 450 6.70 -10.97 0.24
N GLY A 451 5.87 -11.68 -0.51
CA GLY A 451 5.62 -13.10 -0.33
C GLY A 451 6.58 -13.99 -1.11
N VAL A 452 6.06 -15.09 -1.64
CA VAL A 452 6.82 -16.11 -2.36
C VAL A 452 6.29 -16.34 -3.76
N LEU A 453 7.15 -16.75 -4.67
CA LEU A 453 6.78 -17.22 -6.00
C LEU A 453 6.71 -18.76 -5.97
N VAL A 454 5.52 -19.29 -6.21
CA VAL A 454 5.20 -20.72 -6.16
C VAL A 454 5.19 -21.27 -7.58
N SER A 455 5.94 -22.34 -7.84
CA SER A 455 5.96 -23.00 -9.15
C SER A 455 4.81 -23.97 -9.32
N SER A 456 4.50 -24.35 -10.57
CA SER A 456 3.42 -25.30 -10.86
C SER A 456 3.58 -26.69 -10.19
N LYS A 457 4.78 -27.03 -9.76
CA LYS A 457 5.07 -28.27 -9.01
C LYS A 457 4.52 -28.23 -7.57
N GLU A 458 4.19 -27.05 -7.07
CA GLU A 458 3.83 -26.80 -5.68
C GLU A 458 2.34 -26.41 -5.49
N PHE A 459 1.48 -26.52 -6.51
CA PHE A 459 0.09 -26.04 -6.44
C PHE A 459 -0.82 -26.85 -5.49
N GLN A 460 -0.34 -27.94 -4.92
CA GLN A 460 -1.02 -28.65 -3.83
C GLN A 460 -0.80 -28.02 -2.45
N ARG A 461 0.05 -27.00 -2.35
CA ARG A 461 0.27 -26.23 -1.12
C ARG A 461 -0.99 -25.46 -0.73
N ARG A 462 -1.15 -25.22 0.56
CA ARG A 462 -2.38 -24.68 1.16
C ARG A 462 -2.20 -23.25 1.64
N ILE A 463 -3.19 -22.42 1.39
CA ILE A 463 -3.26 -21.09 1.97
C ILE A 463 -3.59 -21.20 3.46
N CYS A 464 -2.58 -21.08 4.28
CA CYS A 464 -2.66 -21.08 5.76
C CYS A 464 -1.34 -20.56 6.35
N PHE A 465 -1.32 -20.22 7.64
CA PHE A 465 -0.12 -19.68 8.28
C PHE A 465 1.00 -20.70 8.45
N GLU A 466 0.69 -21.98 8.48
CA GLU A 466 1.64 -23.09 8.61
C GLU A 466 2.25 -23.57 7.29
N ASP A 467 1.76 -23.09 6.12
CA ASP A 467 2.29 -23.47 4.80
C ASP A 467 2.52 -22.26 3.88
N LEU A 468 1.46 -21.66 3.32
CA LEU A 468 1.54 -20.46 2.49
C LEU A 468 0.83 -19.29 3.18
N PRO A 469 1.52 -18.56 4.08
CA PRO A 469 0.94 -17.38 4.71
C PRO A 469 0.78 -16.27 3.68
N THR A 470 -0.36 -15.54 3.75
CA THR A 470 -0.63 -14.46 2.82
C THR A 470 -1.34 -13.28 3.47
N ALA A 471 -1.00 -12.06 3.07
CA ALA A 471 -1.80 -10.86 3.33
C ALA A 471 -3.08 -10.82 2.48
N GLY A 472 -3.13 -11.60 1.40
CA GLY A 472 -4.32 -11.75 0.55
C GLY A 472 -4.06 -11.63 -0.94
N ALA A 473 -2.91 -11.18 -1.41
CA ALA A 473 -2.61 -11.08 -2.84
C ALA A 473 -2.25 -12.44 -3.46
N LEU A 474 -2.82 -12.72 -4.61
CA LEU A 474 -2.47 -13.84 -5.49
C LEU A 474 -2.41 -13.31 -6.93
N ILE A 475 -1.20 -13.29 -7.51
CA ILE A 475 -1.01 -12.89 -8.92
C ILE A 475 -0.60 -14.11 -9.73
N LEU A 476 -1.34 -14.38 -10.78
CA LEU A 476 -1.23 -15.59 -11.58
C LEU A 476 -0.47 -15.30 -12.87
N PHE A 477 0.48 -16.17 -13.22
CA PHE A 477 1.30 -16.07 -14.42
C PHE A 477 1.21 -17.35 -15.22
N ASN A 478 0.80 -17.27 -16.48
CA ASN A 478 0.81 -18.38 -17.41
C ASN A 478 2.22 -18.60 -17.99
N ARG A 479 2.39 -19.62 -18.86
CA ARG A 479 3.69 -19.97 -19.45
C ARG A 479 4.27 -18.92 -20.40
N GLU A 480 3.47 -17.99 -20.87
CA GLU A 480 3.92 -16.90 -21.76
C GLU A 480 4.60 -15.76 -20.99
N ARG A 481 4.47 -15.73 -19.66
CA ARG A 481 5.04 -14.68 -18.83
C ARG A 481 6.50 -14.98 -18.45
N ASP A 482 7.33 -13.96 -18.58
CA ASP A 482 8.71 -14.01 -18.10
C ASP A 482 8.77 -13.76 -16.59
N VAL A 483 8.96 -14.81 -15.80
CA VAL A 483 9.06 -14.70 -14.33
C VAL A 483 10.27 -13.90 -13.86
N LEU A 484 11.30 -13.72 -14.71
CA LEU A 484 12.40 -12.80 -14.42
C LEU A 484 11.92 -11.35 -14.38
N GLN A 485 10.96 -10.95 -15.25
CA GLN A 485 10.34 -9.64 -15.20
C GLN A 485 9.47 -9.47 -13.93
N VAL A 486 8.86 -10.54 -13.41
CA VAL A 486 8.15 -10.51 -12.12
C VAL A 486 9.13 -10.18 -10.98
N ALA A 487 10.28 -10.85 -10.92
CA ALA A 487 11.33 -10.56 -9.94
C ALA A 487 11.92 -9.15 -10.10
N ARG A 488 12.11 -8.71 -11.36
CA ARG A 488 12.56 -7.34 -11.69
C ARG A 488 11.59 -6.29 -11.16
N ASN A 489 10.29 -6.42 -11.46
CA ASN A 489 9.25 -5.51 -10.96
C ASN A 489 9.24 -5.45 -9.42
N SER A 490 9.35 -6.61 -8.75
CA SER A 490 9.43 -6.69 -7.29
C SER A 490 10.68 -5.99 -6.74
N ALA A 491 11.84 -6.17 -7.35
CA ALA A 491 13.07 -5.49 -6.92
C ALA A 491 12.99 -3.97 -7.11
N HIS A 492 12.40 -3.49 -8.20
CA HIS A 492 12.13 -2.07 -8.44
C HIS A 492 11.17 -1.49 -7.40
N PHE A 493 10.09 -2.20 -7.09
CA PHE A 493 9.14 -1.83 -6.04
C PHE A 493 9.85 -1.63 -4.69
N PHE A 494 10.63 -2.61 -4.22
CA PHE A 494 11.33 -2.48 -2.93
C PHE A 494 12.42 -1.42 -2.91
N ALA A 495 13.11 -1.21 -4.04
CA ALA A 495 14.09 -0.13 -4.16
C ALA A 495 13.44 1.26 -4.07
N HIS A 496 12.19 1.41 -4.58
CA HIS A 496 11.39 2.63 -4.48
C HIS A 496 10.83 2.83 -3.07
N GLU A 497 10.27 1.78 -2.46
CA GLU A 497 9.53 1.85 -1.20
C GLU A 497 10.40 1.77 0.06
N SER A 498 11.69 1.54 -0.07
CA SER A 498 12.62 1.55 1.08
C SER A 498 12.61 2.92 1.76
N CYS A 499 12.25 2.98 3.05
CA CYS A 499 12.26 4.23 3.83
C CYS A 499 13.67 4.81 4.07
N GLY A 500 14.73 4.08 3.66
CA GLY A 500 16.13 4.49 3.76
C GLY A 500 16.73 4.43 5.18
N PHE A 501 15.99 3.94 6.18
CA PHE A 501 16.45 3.95 7.57
C PHE A 501 17.64 3.01 7.80
N CYS A 502 17.51 1.73 7.54
CA CYS A 502 18.57 0.76 7.80
C CYS A 502 19.42 0.45 6.56
N THR A 503 20.74 0.35 6.74
CA THR A 503 21.69 0.13 5.66
C THR A 503 21.44 -1.15 4.84
N PRO A 504 21.14 -2.32 5.46
CA PRO A 504 20.91 -3.53 4.68
C PRO A 504 19.79 -3.39 3.64
N CYS A 505 18.66 -2.79 4.03
CA CYS A 505 17.54 -2.53 3.13
C CYS A 505 17.87 -1.41 2.12
N ARG A 506 18.29 -0.21 2.59
CA ARG A 506 18.57 0.94 1.72
C ARG A 506 19.56 0.63 0.60
N VAL A 507 20.63 -0.05 0.93
CA VAL A 507 21.70 -0.39 -0.02
C VAL A 507 21.38 -1.69 -0.77
N GLY A 508 20.90 -2.70 -0.06
CA GLY A 508 20.62 -4.02 -0.64
C GLY A 508 19.56 -3.99 -1.71
N THR A 509 18.45 -3.25 -1.51
CA THR A 509 17.40 -3.13 -2.54
C THR A 509 17.90 -2.44 -3.81
N GLN A 510 18.78 -1.44 -3.70
CA GLN A 510 19.37 -0.77 -4.85
C GLN A 510 20.34 -1.68 -5.61
N PHE A 511 21.16 -2.47 -4.91
CA PHE A 511 22.03 -3.45 -5.56
C PHE A 511 21.23 -4.57 -6.20
N GLN A 512 20.23 -5.11 -5.52
CA GLN A 512 19.32 -6.10 -6.10
C GLN A 512 18.69 -5.60 -7.41
N LYS A 513 18.15 -4.37 -7.40
CA LYS A 513 17.59 -3.73 -8.60
C LYS A 513 18.60 -3.69 -9.74
N LYS A 514 19.82 -3.18 -9.48
CA LYS A 514 20.86 -3.09 -10.51
C LYS A 514 21.25 -4.46 -11.09
N ILE A 515 21.43 -5.45 -10.23
CA ILE A 515 21.88 -6.77 -10.66
C ILE A 515 20.77 -7.49 -11.44
N ILE A 516 19.51 -7.39 -10.99
CA ILE A 516 18.40 -8.01 -11.71
C ILE A 516 18.15 -7.31 -13.07
N ASP A 517 18.34 -5.99 -13.17
CA ASP A 517 18.30 -5.27 -14.45
C ASP A 517 19.39 -5.79 -15.39
N LYS A 518 20.62 -5.86 -14.92
CA LYS A 518 21.76 -6.41 -15.66
C LYS A 518 21.49 -7.85 -16.16
N LEU A 519 20.90 -8.69 -15.30
CA LEU A 519 20.52 -10.06 -15.66
C LEU A 519 19.41 -10.09 -16.71
N ALA A 520 18.36 -9.29 -16.55
CA ALA A 520 17.24 -9.21 -17.49
C ALA A 520 17.67 -8.72 -18.87
N ASP A 521 18.63 -7.80 -18.92
CA ASP A 521 19.18 -7.22 -20.16
C ASP A 521 20.24 -8.13 -20.82
N GLY A 522 20.50 -9.34 -20.28
CA GLY A 522 21.39 -10.34 -20.87
C GLY A 522 22.89 -10.09 -20.60
N HIS A 523 23.22 -9.30 -19.58
CA HIS A 523 24.58 -8.98 -19.15
C HIS A 523 24.95 -9.68 -17.81
N GLY A 524 24.04 -10.48 -17.25
CA GLY A 524 24.26 -11.20 -16.00
C GLY A 524 25.32 -12.30 -16.12
N THR A 525 26.01 -12.59 -15.01
CA THR A 525 27.04 -13.61 -14.89
C THR A 525 26.75 -14.51 -13.69
N ALA A 526 27.48 -15.61 -13.56
CA ALA A 526 27.40 -16.49 -12.38
C ALA A 526 27.72 -15.73 -11.07
N TYR A 527 28.67 -14.78 -11.13
CA TYR A 527 29.00 -13.92 -10.00
C TYR A 527 27.78 -13.08 -9.53
N ASP A 528 27.03 -12.53 -10.45
CA ASP A 528 25.84 -11.73 -10.15
C ASP A 528 24.76 -12.54 -9.42
N LEU A 529 24.58 -13.82 -9.78
CA LEU A 529 23.65 -14.72 -9.08
C LEU A 529 24.08 -14.98 -7.62
N ASP A 530 25.37 -15.17 -7.40
CA ASP A 530 25.91 -15.39 -6.05
C ASP A 530 25.82 -14.11 -5.20
N GLU A 531 26.04 -12.94 -5.80
CA GLU A 531 25.85 -11.65 -5.12
C GLU A 531 24.37 -11.42 -4.76
N LEU A 532 23.40 -11.74 -5.62
CA LEU A 532 21.97 -11.67 -5.29
C LEU A 532 21.62 -12.53 -4.07
N LYS A 533 22.16 -13.75 -3.99
CA LYS A 533 21.98 -14.64 -2.81
C LYS A 533 22.60 -14.05 -1.55
N ASN A 534 23.82 -13.49 -1.64
CA ASN A 534 24.51 -12.86 -0.52
C ASN A 534 23.75 -11.63 0.00
N ILE A 535 23.34 -10.75 -0.89
CA ILE A 535 22.55 -9.55 -0.57
C ILE A 535 21.23 -9.98 0.08
N GLY A 536 20.52 -10.95 -0.51
CA GLY A 536 19.27 -11.49 0.05
C GLY A 536 19.44 -12.01 1.47
N ARG A 537 20.50 -12.77 1.75
CA ARG A 537 20.81 -13.28 3.09
C ARG A 537 21.08 -12.15 4.10
N ILE A 538 21.84 -11.13 3.70
CA ILE A 538 22.13 -9.97 4.56
C ILE A 538 20.83 -9.20 4.84
N MET A 539 20.04 -8.93 3.81
CA MET A 539 18.77 -8.19 3.97
C MET A 539 17.79 -8.93 4.87
N SER A 540 17.59 -10.23 4.66
CA SER A 540 16.64 -11.04 5.44
C SER A 540 17.01 -11.18 6.91
N SER A 541 18.31 -11.16 7.25
CA SER A 541 18.78 -11.35 8.63
C SER A 541 19.07 -10.06 9.38
N MET A 542 19.39 -8.94 8.70
CA MET A 542 19.92 -7.72 9.32
C MET A 542 19.08 -6.47 9.09
N SER A 543 18.00 -6.54 8.32
CA SER A 543 17.10 -5.42 8.14
C SER A 543 16.29 -5.14 9.42
N HIS A 544 15.82 -3.91 9.54
CA HIS A 544 15.11 -3.45 10.75
C HIS A 544 13.64 -3.89 10.78
N CYS A 545 12.97 -4.03 9.64
CA CYS A 545 11.55 -4.34 9.53
C CYS A 545 11.24 -5.34 8.42
N GLY A 546 9.99 -5.80 8.37
CA GLY A 546 9.50 -6.78 7.41
C GLY A 546 9.79 -6.45 5.96
N LEU A 547 9.73 -5.16 5.56
CA LEU A 547 10.04 -4.76 4.19
C LEU A 547 11.43 -5.25 3.76
N GLY A 548 12.46 -4.94 4.54
CA GLY A 548 13.82 -5.37 4.19
C GLY A 548 14.04 -6.88 4.35
N HIS A 549 13.35 -7.53 5.30
CA HIS A 549 13.46 -8.98 5.48
C HIS A 549 12.91 -9.75 4.27
N THR A 550 11.89 -9.25 3.59
CA THR A 550 11.19 -9.96 2.50
C THR A 550 11.55 -9.48 1.10
N ALA A 551 12.23 -8.34 0.97
CA ALA A 551 12.49 -7.70 -0.33
C ALA A 551 13.26 -8.56 -1.33
N ALA A 552 14.00 -9.57 -0.87
CA ALA A 552 14.76 -10.48 -1.73
C ALA A 552 13.96 -11.73 -2.17
N ASN A 553 12.81 -12.02 -1.58
CA ASN A 553 12.12 -13.30 -1.74
C ASN A 553 11.87 -13.67 -3.20
N GLN A 554 11.29 -12.76 -3.98
CA GLN A 554 10.94 -13.03 -5.39
C GLN A 554 12.17 -13.30 -6.25
N VAL A 555 13.25 -12.55 -6.03
CA VAL A 555 14.52 -12.71 -6.76
C VAL A 555 15.15 -14.06 -6.43
N LEU A 556 15.17 -14.45 -5.15
CA LEU A 556 15.71 -15.73 -4.70
C LEU A 556 14.86 -16.90 -5.20
N ASP A 557 13.53 -16.80 -5.16
CA ASP A 557 12.63 -17.82 -5.69
C ASP A 557 12.83 -18.04 -7.20
N VAL A 558 13.04 -16.97 -7.98
CA VAL A 558 13.33 -17.11 -9.42
C VAL A 558 14.66 -17.83 -9.63
N ILE A 559 15.72 -17.46 -8.89
CA ILE A 559 17.02 -18.11 -8.99
C ILE A 559 16.93 -19.61 -8.63
N GLU A 560 16.14 -19.96 -7.63
CA GLU A 560 16.05 -21.33 -7.12
C GLU A 560 15.08 -22.21 -7.92
N LYS A 561 13.92 -21.67 -8.29
CA LYS A 561 12.81 -22.47 -8.82
C LYS A 561 12.62 -22.37 -10.33
N PHE A 562 13.18 -21.33 -10.97
CA PHE A 562 12.94 -21.02 -12.38
C PHE A 562 14.25 -20.77 -13.15
N PRO A 563 15.23 -21.71 -13.14
CA PRO A 563 16.53 -21.51 -13.80
C PRO A 563 16.39 -21.23 -15.31
N ASP A 564 15.40 -21.83 -15.97
CA ASP A 564 15.15 -21.62 -17.40
C ASP A 564 14.86 -20.14 -17.75
N ALA A 565 14.43 -19.33 -16.80
CA ALA A 565 14.10 -17.93 -17.02
C ALA A 565 15.34 -17.04 -17.20
N TYR A 566 16.52 -17.48 -16.76
CA TYR A 566 17.72 -16.65 -16.78
C TYR A 566 18.98 -17.35 -17.33
N GLU A 567 19.08 -18.69 -17.32
CA GLU A 567 20.32 -19.40 -17.71
C GLU A 567 20.79 -19.05 -19.12
N ASN A 568 19.87 -18.90 -20.06
CA ASN A 568 20.17 -18.52 -21.45
C ASN A 568 20.55 -17.04 -21.60
N LYS A 569 20.34 -16.21 -20.58
CA LYS A 569 20.70 -14.79 -20.52
C LYS A 569 22.06 -14.56 -19.86
N LEU A 570 22.64 -15.61 -19.25
CA LEU A 570 23.94 -15.50 -18.60
C LEU A 570 25.07 -15.40 -19.62
N LYS A 571 25.99 -14.49 -19.38
CA LYS A 571 27.27 -14.44 -20.10
C LYS A 571 28.18 -15.56 -19.64
N LYS A 572 29.00 -16.04 -20.56
CA LYS A 572 30.02 -17.06 -20.26
C LYS A 572 31.18 -16.54 -19.40
N ASN A 573 31.31 -15.22 -19.31
CA ASN A 573 32.33 -14.59 -18.48
C ASN A 573 31.99 -14.77 -17.00
N VAL A 574 33.01 -14.88 -16.15
CA VAL A 574 32.82 -14.98 -14.69
C VAL A 574 32.29 -13.69 -14.11
N PHE A 575 32.69 -12.57 -14.68
CA PHE A 575 32.32 -11.22 -14.24
C PHE A 575 32.24 -10.27 -15.43
N GLU A 576 31.25 -9.41 -15.45
CA GLU A 576 31.10 -8.29 -16.39
C GLU A 576 30.98 -7.00 -15.57
N PRO A 577 31.84 -5.98 -15.80
CA PRO A 577 31.77 -4.71 -15.07
C PRO A 577 30.46 -3.96 -15.30
N ASP A 578 29.95 -3.29 -14.28
CA ASP A 578 28.74 -2.43 -14.37
C ASP A 578 28.96 -1.18 -15.23
N PHE A 579 30.22 -0.82 -15.49
CA PHE A 579 30.57 0.37 -16.24
C PHE A 579 31.05 -0.03 -17.65
N ASP A 580 30.28 0.40 -18.66
CA ASP A 580 30.67 0.26 -20.06
C ASP A 580 31.76 1.28 -20.42
N LEU A 581 33.01 0.87 -20.23
CA LEU A 581 34.17 1.70 -20.58
C LEU A 581 34.27 1.94 -22.10
N ASP A 582 33.88 0.98 -22.91
CA ASP A 582 33.93 1.08 -24.37
C ASP A 582 32.97 2.13 -24.88
N GLY A 583 31.71 2.09 -24.44
CA GLY A 583 30.72 3.12 -24.75
C GLY A 583 31.11 4.50 -24.24
N ALA A 584 31.65 4.59 -23.02
CA ALA A 584 32.12 5.85 -22.45
C ALA A 584 33.30 6.47 -23.22
N LEU A 585 34.17 5.65 -23.81
CA LEU A 585 35.34 6.09 -24.57
C LEU A 585 35.06 6.26 -26.07
N GLU A 586 33.94 5.80 -26.60
CA GLU A 586 33.63 5.78 -28.03
C GLU A 586 33.79 7.17 -28.69
N LYS A 587 33.25 8.21 -28.06
CA LYS A 587 33.35 9.58 -28.53
C LYS A 587 34.79 10.09 -28.54
N ALA A 588 35.56 9.79 -27.51
CA ALA A 588 36.96 10.16 -27.40
C ALA A 588 37.83 9.45 -28.44
N ARG A 589 37.60 8.15 -28.69
CA ARG A 589 38.27 7.35 -29.70
C ARG A 589 37.98 7.90 -31.13
N LYS A 590 36.74 8.22 -31.43
CA LYS A 590 36.35 8.85 -32.72
C LYS A 590 37.04 10.19 -32.95
N ILE A 591 37.15 11.04 -31.93
CA ILE A 591 37.78 12.37 -32.03
C ILE A 591 39.28 12.27 -32.19
N THR A 592 39.93 11.39 -31.43
CA THR A 592 41.40 11.30 -31.39
C THR A 592 41.98 10.34 -32.43
N GLY A 593 41.16 9.50 -33.06
CA GLY A 593 41.61 8.43 -33.95
C GLY A 593 42.47 7.37 -33.26
N ARG A 594 42.46 7.33 -31.91
CA ARG A 594 43.21 6.38 -31.09
C ARG A 594 42.27 5.32 -30.55
N ASP A 595 42.58 4.08 -30.83
CA ASP A 595 41.89 2.89 -30.32
C ASP A 595 42.88 1.80 -30.01
N ASP A 596 42.76 1.25 -28.79
CA ASP A 596 43.55 0.09 -28.37
C ASP A 596 42.68 -1.17 -28.44
N LYS A 597 43.03 -2.09 -29.33
CA LYS A 597 42.27 -3.33 -29.52
C LYS A 597 42.21 -4.21 -28.27
N TRP A 598 43.11 -4.03 -27.32
CA TRP A 598 43.14 -4.78 -26.06
C TRP A 598 42.31 -4.14 -24.96
N ALA A 599 41.76 -2.94 -25.19
CA ALA A 599 40.92 -2.24 -24.25
C ALA A 599 39.42 -2.50 -24.46
N HIS A 600 39.06 -3.36 -25.42
CA HIS A 600 37.69 -3.76 -25.65
C HIS A 600 37.36 -5.03 -24.87
N LEU A 601 36.22 -5.02 -24.19
CA LEU A 601 35.63 -6.23 -23.62
C LEU A 601 35.01 -7.04 -24.77
N SER A 602 35.68 -8.07 -25.19
CA SER A 602 35.26 -8.98 -26.28
C SER A 602 34.22 -10.00 -25.80
#